data_786911f48bdd609246fca66cd5107170
#
_entry.id   786911f48bdd609246fca66cd5107170
#
_cell.length_a   1.000
_cell.length_b   1.000
_cell.length_c   1.000
_cell.angle_alpha   90.00
_cell.angle_beta   90.00
_cell.angle_gamma   90.00
#
_symmetry.space_group_name_H-M   'P 1'
#
loop_
_entity.id
_entity.type
_entity.pdbx_description
1 polymer ?
#
loop_
_entity_poly.entity_id
_entity_poly.type
_entity_poly.pdbx_seq_one_letter_code
_entity_poly.pdbx_strand_id
1 'polypeptide(L)'
;MKIAIVQEWLVTVGGSDKVVKAIADVFPEADIYTLVAKKQVCGELGIDWNKVHTSFIQKLPLGVKRYRMYLPIFPFAIEQFDLRGYDVIISSSHAVAKGVLTKADQLHICYCHSPIRYVWDMYHEYLEESGLARGVKSYLAKYILHRIRKWDLISSFRVDYFISNSDYVGRRIQETYRRDAVTIHPNI
;
A
#
# COMPACT_ATOMS: atom_id res chain seq x y z
N MET A 1 17.25 9.58 13.93
CA MET A 1 16.53 9.22 12.68
C MET A 1 15.20 8.59 13.08
N LYS A 2 14.07 9.20 12.73
CA LYS A 2 12.73 8.70 12.98
C LYS A 2 12.19 8.03 11.73
N ILE A 3 11.59 6.85 11.87
CA ILE A 3 11.14 6.03 10.76
C ILE A 3 9.63 5.78 10.87
N ALA A 4 8.91 5.93 9.75
CA ALA A 4 7.54 5.48 9.59
C ALA A 4 7.47 4.32 8.59
N ILE A 5 6.77 3.26 8.96
CA ILE A 5 6.43 2.14 8.07
C ILE A 5 5.00 2.35 7.61
N VAL A 6 4.73 2.24 6.32
CA VAL A 6 3.39 2.40 5.76
C VAL A 6 2.95 1.11 5.08
N GLN A 7 1.76 0.62 5.44
CA GLN A 7 1.14 -0.60 4.88
C GLN A 7 -0.31 -0.31 4.48
N GLU A 8 -0.87 -1.02 3.51
CA GLU A 8 -2.26 -0.80 3.12
C GLU A 8 -3.25 -1.20 4.21
N TRP A 9 -3.14 -2.41 4.74
CA TRP A 9 -4.02 -2.94 5.79
C TRP A 9 -3.35 -4.04 6.59
N LEU A 10 -3.73 -4.17 7.86
CA LEU A 10 -3.31 -5.23 8.79
C LEU A 10 -4.56 -5.95 9.33
N VAL A 11 -5.26 -6.68 8.46
CA VAL A 11 -6.57 -7.33 8.79
C VAL A 11 -6.53 -8.85 8.72
N THR A 12 -5.50 -9.41 8.11
CA THR A 12 -5.20 -10.84 8.02
C THR A 12 -3.69 -11.01 8.13
N VAL A 13 -3.21 -12.21 8.44
CA VAL A 13 -1.76 -12.51 8.39
C VAL A 13 -1.44 -13.07 7.01
N GLY A 14 -0.75 -12.28 6.19
CA GLY A 14 -0.29 -12.65 4.85
C GLY A 14 1.20 -12.40 4.64
N GLY A 15 1.69 -12.69 3.44
CA GLY A 15 3.11 -12.51 3.12
C GLY A 15 3.59 -11.06 3.26
N SER A 16 2.79 -10.09 2.77
CA SER A 16 3.11 -8.66 2.90
C SER A 16 3.16 -8.19 4.36
N ASP A 17 2.30 -8.78 5.21
CA ASP A 17 2.24 -8.41 6.63
C ASP A 17 3.46 -8.94 7.39
N LYS A 18 3.97 -10.12 7.00
CA LYS A 18 5.22 -10.66 7.52
C LYS A 18 6.43 -9.83 7.10
N VAL A 19 6.42 -9.27 5.89
CA VAL A 19 7.46 -8.31 5.45
C VAL A 19 7.42 -7.05 6.31
N VAL A 20 6.24 -6.49 6.58
CA VAL A 20 6.10 -5.35 7.50
C VAL A 20 6.66 -5.69 8.88
N LYS A 21 6.36 -6.90 9.39
CA LYS A 21 6.92 -7.37 10.66
C LYS A 21 8.44 -7.44 10.61
N ALA A 22 9.01 -8.01 9.55
CA ALA A 22 10.47 -8.09 9.39
C ALA A 22 11.12 -6.70 9.34
N ILE A 23 10.51 -5.74 8.65
CA ILE A 23 10.98 -4.34 8.64
C ILE A 23 10.87 -3.72 10.05
N ALA A 24 9.75 -3.95 10.75
CA ALA A 24 9.54 -3.45 12.11
C ALA A 24 10.53 -4.06 13.12
N ASP A 25 10.97 -5.30 12.91
CA ASP A 25 12.01 -5.94 13.75
C ASP A 25 13.38 -5.28 13.58
N VAL A 26 13.70 -4.82 12.38
CA VAL A 26 14.94 -4.06 12.11
C VAL A 26 14.85 -2.65 12.71
N PHE A 27 13.65 -2.07 12.71
CA PHE A 27 13.39 -0.72 13.20
C PHE A 27 12.34 -0.72 14.32
N PRO A 28 12.66 -1.23 15.52
CA PRO A 28 11.68 -1.43 16.59
C PRO A 28 11.05 -0.13 17.09
N GLU A 29 11.67 1.03 16.85
CA GLU A 29 11.13 2.33 17.22
C GLU A 29 10.23 2.97 16.14
N ALA A 30 10.04 2.30 14.99
CA ALA A 30 9.21 2.83 13.92
C ALA A 30 7.72 2.80 14.27
N ASP A 31 7.01 3.85 13.89
CA ASP A 31 5.55 3.86 13.87
C ASP A 31 5.02 3.23 12.59
N ILE A 32 3.85 2.59 12.68
CA ILE A 32 3.23 1.90 11.55
C ILE A 32 1.92 2.62 11.17
N TYR A 33 1.84 3.06 9.94
CA TYR A 33 0.66 3.71 9.37
C TYR A 33 -0.05 2.75 8.42
N THR A 34 -1.36 2.62 8.57
CA THR A 34 -2.16 1.70 7.74
C THR A 34 -3.59 2.21 7.56
N LEU A 35 -4.23 1.88 6.44
CA LEU A 35 -5.61 2.30 6.21
C LEU A 35 -6.56 1.72 7.27
N VAL A 36 -6.41 0.43 7.54
CA VAL A 36 -7.21 -0.32 8.53
C VAL A 36 -6.39 -1.42 9.19
N ALA A 37 -6.64 -1.68 10.46
CA ALA A 37 -5.97 -2.74 11.21
C ALA A 37 -6.93 -3.45 12.18
N LYS A 38 -6.59 -4.70 12.52
CA LYS A 38 -7.19 -5.44 13.65
C LYS A 38 -6.13 -5.63 14.71
N LYS A 39 -6.44 -5.25 15.96
CA LYS A 39 -5.54 -5.41 17.10
C LYS A 39 -5.08 -6.86 17.28
N GLN A 40 -5.98 -7.82 17.04
CA GLN A 40 -5.65 -9.25 17.10
C GLN A 40 -4.56 -9.62 16.08
N VAL A 41 -4.67 -9.16 14.82
CA VAL A 41 -3.69 -9.45 13.75
C VAL A 41 -2.33 -8.81 14.06
N CYS A 42 -2.33 -7.60 14.61
CA CYS A 42 -1.08 -6.96 15.07
C CYS A 42 -0.43 -7.78 16.20
N GLY A 43 -1.23 -8.30 17.16
CA GLY A 43 -0.73 -9.18 18.21
C GLY A 43 -0.17 -10.51 17.68
N GLU A 44 -0.83 -11.14 16.71
CA GLU A 44 -0.35 -12.37 16.06
C GLU A 44 0.98 -12.13 15.30
N LEU A 45 1.17 -10.94 14.75
CA LEU A 45 2.41 -10.53 14.09
C LEU A 45 3.49 -10.05 15.09
N GLY A 46 3.17 -9.89 16.38
CA GLY A 46 4.08 -9.30 17.35
C GLY A 46 4.34 -7.80 17.12
N ILE A 47 3.37 -7.09 16.53
CA ILE A 47 3.41 -5.64 16.32
C ILE A 47 2.74 -4.94 17.50
N ASP A 48 3.43 -3.99 18.12
CA ASP A 48 2.86 -3.17 19.21
C ASP A 48 1.74 -2.28 18.67
N TRP A 49 0.52 -2.53 19.15
CA TRP A 49 -0.67 -1.76 18.77
C TRP A 49 -0.54 -0.25 19.05
N ASN A 50 0.22 0.14 20.07
CA ASN A 50 0.40 1.54 20.42
C ASN A 50 1.19 2.34 19.35
N LYS A 51 1.92 1.64 18.49
CA LYS A 51 2.67 2.21 17.35
C LYS A 51 1.86 2.16 16.04
N VAL A 52 0.63 1.64 16.06
CA VAL A 52 -0.21 1.51 14.86
C VAL A 52 -1.18 2.67 14.73
N HIS A 53 -1.02 3.44 13.67
CA HIS A 53 -1.85 4.58 13.31
C HIS A 53 -2.75 4.21 12.12
N THR A 54 -4.07 4.32 12.31
CA THR A 54 -5.04 3.96 11.25
C THR A 54 -5.66 5.19 10.61
N SER A 55 -6.07 5.06 9.34
CA SER A 55 -6.79 6.12 8.65
C SER A 55 -8.23 6.27 9.17
N PHE A 56 -8.91 7.32 8.69
CA PHE A 56 -10.34 7.51 8.99
C PHE A 56 -11.22 6.36 8.50
N ILE A 57 -10.77 5.56 7.51
CA ILE A 57 -11.51 4.38 7.01
C ILE A 57 -11.77 3.38 8.12
N GLN A 58 -10.86 3.25 9.09
CA GLN A 58 -11.02 2.41 10.28
C GLN A 58 -12.35 2.67 11.02
N LYS A 59 -12.81 3.92 11.02
CA LYS A 59 -14.01 4.38 11.76
C LYS A 59 -15.27 4.36 10.90
N LEU A 60 -15.17 4.11 9.61
CA LEU A 60 -16.33 4.06 8.70
C LEU A 60 -17.15 2.77 8.90
N PRO A 61 -18.46 2.79 8.56
CA PRO A 61 -19.30 1.60 8.62
C PRO A 61 -18.68 0.42 7.89
N LEU A 62 -18.52 -0.73 8.57
CA LEU A 62 -17.84 -1.91 8.02
C LEU A 62 -16.40 -1.68 7.54
N GLY A 63 -15.77 -0.57 7.90
CA GLY A 63 -14.45 -0.14 7.44
C GLY A 63 -13.36 -1.20 7.59
N VAL A 64 -13.37 -1.97 8.69
CA VAL A 64 -12.43 -3.08 8.89
C VAL A 64 -12.89 -4.37 8.21
N LYS A 65 -14.21 -4.69 8.28
CA LYS A 65 -14.74 -5.96 7.74
C LYS A 65 -14.82 -5.97 6.21
N ARG A 66 -15.18 -4.84 5.60
CA ARG A 66 -15.37 -4.67 4.17
C ARG A 66 -14.56 -3.50 3.61
N TYR A 67 -13.33 -3.30 4.10
CA TYR A 67 -12.47 -2.19 3.72
C TYR A 67 -12.33 -2.01 2.20
N ARG A 68 -12.37 -3.13 1.44
CA ARG A 68 -12.27 -3.09 -0.03
C ARG A 68 -13.40 -2.30 -0.72
N MET A 69 -14.55 -2.10 -0.05
CA MET A 69 -15.61 -1.22 -0.57
C MET A 69 -15.15 0.24 -0.67
N TYR A 70 -14.17 0.62 0.14
CA TYR A 70 -13.61 1.97 0.18
C TYR A 70 -12.44 2.19 -0.78
N LEU A 71 -12.18 1.22 -1.67
CA LEU A 71 -11.13 1.32 -2.69
C LEU A 71 -11.13 2.65 -3.46
N PRO A 72 -12.28 3.25 -3.85
CA PRO A 72 -12.29 4.54 -4.55
C PRO A 72 -11.67 5.69 -3.77
N ILE A 73 -11.66 5.61 -2.43
CA ILE A 73 -11.12 6.67 -1.56
C ILE A 73 -9.79 6.28 -0.90
N PHE A 74 -9.22 5.11 -1.19
CA PHE A 74 -7.90 4.71 -0.68
C PHE A 74 -6.80 5.71 -1.03
N PRO A 75 -6.71 6.22 -2.27
CA PRO A 75 -5.76 7.27 -2.62
C PRO A 75 -5.84 8.49 -1.71
N PHE A 76 -7.05 8.98 -1.49
CA PHE A 76 -7.27 10.11 -0.60
C PHE A 76 -6.89 9.78 0.86
N ALA A 77 -7.27 8.59 1.35
CA ALA A 77 -7.05 8.22 2.74
C ALA A 77 -5.55 8.05 3.07
N ILE A 78 -4.76 7.48 2.16
CA ILE A 78 -3.34 7.29 2.38
C ILE A 78 -2.57 8.63 2.40
N GLU A 79 -3.02 9.61 1.61
CA GLU A 79 -2.45 10.95 1.55
C GLU A 79 -2.77 11.81 2.79
N GLN A 80 -3.71 11.37 3.66
CA GLN A 80 -4.04 12.10 4.89
C GLN A 80 -3.11 11.79 6.08
N PHE A 81 -2.20 10.85 5.95
CA PHE A 81 -1.22 10.61 7.00
C PHE A 81 -0.23 11.76 7.11
N ASP A 82 -0.10 12.30 8.31
CA ASP A 82 0.90 13.33 8.59
C ASP A 82 2.23 12.65 8.97
N LEU A 83 3.12 12.57 7.99
CA LEU A 83 4.44 11.97 8.14
C LEU A 83 5.57 13.01 8.31
N ARG A 84 5.25 14.28 8.54
CA ARG A 84 6.24 15.37 8.62
C ARG A 84 7.28 15.21 9.72
N GLY A 85 6.97 14.41 10.73
CA GLY A 85 7.86 14.17 11.88
C GLY A 85 8.91 13.07 11.68
N TYR A 86 8.97 12.44 10.49
CA TYR A 86 9.85 11.31 10.19
C TYR A 86 10.93 11.72 9.18
N ASP A 87 12.12 11.11 9.32
CA ASP A 87 13.24 11.30 8.40
C ASP A 87 13.18 10.30 7.23
N VAL A 88 12.72 9.07 7.50
CA VAL A 88 12.62 7.98 6.54
C VAL A 88 11.22 7.39 6.56
N ILE A 89 10.65 7.19 5.38
CA ILE A 89 9.38 6.49 5.17
C ILE A 89 9.67 5.20 4.41
N ILE A 90 9.21 4.07 4.95
CA ILE A 90 9.30 2.76 4.29
C ILE A 90 7.89 2.29 3.99
N SER A 91 7.49 2.30 2.73
CA SER A 91 6.18 1.78 2.32
C SER A 91 6.29 0.33 1.84
N SER A 92 5.53 -0.57 2.46
CA SER A 92 5.33 -1.95 2.00
C SER A 92 4.05 -1.96 1.16
N SER A 93 4.19 -1.99 -0.18
CA SER A 93 3.09 -1.62 -1.07
C SER A 93 2.76 -2.69 -2.12
N HIS A 94 1.47 -2.99 -2.21
CA HIS A 94 0.86 -3.74 -3.32
C HIS A 94 -0.40 -3.02 -3.86
N ALA A 95 -0.74 -1.87 -3.27
CA ALA A 95 -1.84 -1.01 -3.69
C ALA A 95 -1.46 0.48 -3.52
N VAL A 96 -1.77 1.09 -2.39
CA VAL A 96 -1.71 2.55 -2.22
C VAL A 96 -0.66 3.05 -1.24
N ALA A 97 0.01 2.19 -0.46
CA ALA A 97 0.92 2.61 0.61
C ALA A 97 2.06 3.50 0.11
N LYS A 98 2.56 3.28 -1.11
CA LYS A 98 3.59 4.14 -1.72
C LYS A 98 3.13 5.56 -2.02
N GLY A 99 1.82 5.82 -1.95
CA GLY A 99 1.22 7.11 -2.31
C GLY A 99 1.14 8.12 -1.18
N VAL A 100 1.80 7.88 -0.05
CA VAL A 100 1.90 8.88 1.03
C VAL A 100 2.61 10.15 0.56
N LEU A 101 2.28 11.27 1.18
CA LEU A 101 2.93 12.56 0.90
C LEU A 101 4.20 12.69 1.73
N THR A 102 5.29 13.06 1.07
CA THR A 102 6.60 13.29 1.67
C THR A 102 7.10 14.70 1.39
N LYS A 103 8.06 15.16 2.20
CA LYS A 103 8.78 16.41 1.99
C LYS A 103 10.11 16.16 1.28
N ALA A 104 10.72 17.23 0.76
CA ALA A 104 11.99 17.16 0.04
C ALA A 104 13.21 16.69 0.90
N ASP A 105 13.10 16.82 2.21
CA ASP A 105 14.12 16.42 3.19
C ASP A 105 13.89 15.02 3.79
N GLN A 106 12.90 14.27 3.27
CA GLN A 106 12.57 12.91 3.69
C GLN A 106 13.00 11.88 2.63
N LEU A 107 13.45 10.73 3.08
CA LEU A 107 13.75 9.59 2.21
C LEU A 107 12.56 8.65 2.15
N HIS A 108 12.04 8.36 0.96
CA HIS A 108 10.96 7.40 0.75
C HIS A 108 11.45 6.15 0.02
N ILE A 109 11.47 5.02 0.71
CA ILE A 109 11.80 3.71 0.17
C ILE A 109 10.52 2.88 0.05
N CYS A 110 10.23 2.34 -1.13
CA CYS A 110 9.08 1.48 -1.34
C CYS A 110 9.49 0.03 -1.54
N TYR A 111 9.16 -0.85 -0.57
CA TYR A 111 9.18 -2.29 -0.79
C TYR A 111 7.91 -2.68 -1.55
N CYS A 112 8.04 -2.85 -2.85
CA CYS A 112 6.92 -3.09 -3.75
C CYS A 112 6.69 -4.59 -3.94
N HIS A 113 5.54 -5.08 -3.46
CA HIS A 113 5.12 -6.47 -3.71
C HIS A 113 4.60 -6.64 -5.12
N SER A 114 4.01 -5.61 -5.69
CA SER A 114 3.56 -5.51 -7.07
C SER A 114 2.98 -4.11 -7.34
N PRO A 115 3.10 -3.54 -8.55
CA PRO A 115 2.16 -2.53 -9.03
C PRO A 115 0.72 -3.00 -8.89
N ILE A 116 -0.24 -2.08 -8.73
CA ILE A 116 -1.66 -2.43 -8.47
C ILE A 116 -2.22 -3.31 -9.59
N ARG A 117 -2.35 -4.62 -9.35
CA ARG A 117 -2.69 -5.62 -10.37
C ARG A 117 -4.05 -5.37 -11.01
N TYR A 118 -5.08 -5.08 -10.22
CA TYR A 118 -6.47 -4.89 -10.69
C TYR A 118 -6.71 -3.58 -11.45
N VAL A 119 -5.73 -2.68 -11.53
CA VAL A 119 -5.83 -1.49 -12.40
C VAL A 119 -4.92 -1.57 -13.62
N TRP A 120 -3.95 -2.49 -13.64
CA TRP A 120 -2.99 -2.71 -14.72
C TRP A 120 -3.25 -4.03 -15.43
N ASP A 121 -2.44 -5.04 -15.18
CA ASP A 121 -2.40 -6.30 -15.92
C ASP A 121 -3.63 -7.19 -15.70
N MET A 122 -4.26 -7.19 -14.53
CA MET A 122 -5.48 -7.95 -14.23
C MET A 122 -6.77 -7.13 -14.34
N TYR A 123 -6.76 -6.04 -15.09
CA TYR A 123 -7.90 -5.13 -15.16
C TYR A 123 -9.19 -5.79 -15.70
N HIS A 124 -9.08 -6.52 -16.78
CA HIS A 124 -10.24 -7.17 -17.41
C HIS A 124 -10.77 -8.33 -16.56
N GLU A 125 -9.87 -9.17 -16.04
CA GLU A 125 -10.20 -10.28 -15.13
C GLU A 125 -10.92 -9.77 -13.88
N TYR A 126 -10.38 -8.71 -13.25
CA TYR A 126 -11.02 -8.10 -12.08
C TYR A 126 -12.46 -7.61 -12.37
N LEU A 127 -12.69 -6.99 -13.53
CA LEU A 127 -14.03 -6.53 -13.92
C LEU A 127 -14.99 -7.71 -14.14
N GLU A 128 -14.53 -8.82 -14.70
CA GLU A 128 -15.32 -10.03 -14.92
C GLU A 128 -15.65 -10.71 -13.59
N GLU A 129 -14.66 -10.99 -12.76
CA GLU A 129 -14.82 -11.64 -11.45
C GLU A 129 -15.71 -10.84 -10.48
N SER A 130 -15.62 -9.52 -10.53
CA SER A 130 -16.45 -8.63 -9.70
C SER A 130 -17.87 -8.40 -10.23
N GLY A 131 -18.22 -8.97 -11.41
CA GLY A 131 -19.51 -8.74 -12.08
C GLY A 131 -19.68 -7.31 -12.60
N LEU A 132 -18.57 -6.56 -12.75
CA LEU A 132 -18.56 -5.15 -13.18
C LEU A 132 -18.12 -4.98 -14.65
N ALA A 133 -18.07 -6.08 -15.43
CA ALA A 133 -17.67 -6.02 -16.83
C ALA A 133 -18.74 -5.35 -17.73
N ARG A 134 -20.04 -5.47 -17.39
CA ARG A 134 -21.18 -5.00 -18.21
C ARG A 134 -22.19 -4.20 -17.37
N GLY A 135 -23.05 -3.43 -18.07
CA GLY A 135 -24.12 -2.64 -17.46
C GLY A 135 -23.68 -1.26 -16.97
N VAL A 136 -24.62 -0.47 -16.44
CA VAL A 136 -24.40 0.94 -16.06
C VAL A 136 -23.32 1.08 -14.97
N LYS A 137 -23.30 0.17 -13.99
CA LYS A 137 -22.29 0.15 -12.93
C LYS A 137 -20.87 -0.07 -13.48
N SER A 138 -20.74 -0.72 -14.65
CA SER A 138 -19.47 -0.94 -15.32
C SER A 138 -18.77 0.37 -15.69
N TYR A 139 -19.52 1.36 -16.18
CA TYR A 139 -18.93 2.65 -16.56
C TYR A 139 -18.33 3.36 -15.34
N LEU A 140 -19.04 3.36 -14.22
CA LEU A 140 -18.55 3.94 -12.99
C LEU A 140 -17.31 3.21 -12.47
N ALA A 141 -17.34 1.88 -12.45
CA ALA A 141 -16.19 1.06 -12.03
C ALA A 141 -14.96 1.31 -12.90
N LYS A 142 -15.12 1.30 -14.21
CA LYS A 142 -14.05 1.60 -15.19
C LYS A 142 -13.48 3.01 -14.99
N TYR A 143 -14.33 4.00 -14.75
CA TYR A 143 -13.89 5.36 -14.45
C TYR A 143 -13.07 5.43 -13.16
N ILE A 144 -13.55 4.80 -12.08
CA ILE A 144 -12.82 4.74 -10.80
C ILE A 144 -11.46 4.05 -10.98
N LEU A 145 -11.41 2.89 -11.62
CA LEU A 145 -10.16 2.18 -11.87
C LEU A 145 -9.20 2.99 -12.75
N HIS A 146 -9.72 3.73 -13.74
CA HIS A 146 -8.92 4.65 -14.55
C HIS A 146 -8.33 5.79 -13.69
N ARG A 147 -9.11 6.36 -12.77
CA ARG A 147 -8.62 7.38 -11.83
C ARG A 147 -7.54 6.83 -10.91
N ILE A 148 -7.74 5.62 -10.36
CA ILE A 148 -6.75 4.96 -9.50
C ILE A 148 -5.48 4.66 -10.29
N ARG A 149 -5.57 4.19 -11.54
CA ARG A 149 -4.40 3.94 -12.40
C ARG A 149 -3.56 5.20 -12.62
N LYS A 150 -4.20 6.32 -12.91
CA LYS A 150 -3.50 7.62 -13.07
C LYS A 150 -2.82 8.05 -11.77
N TRP A 151 -3.53 7.94 -10.65
CA TRP A 151 -2.98 8.25 -9.34
C TRP A 151 -1.81 7.32 -8.97
N ASP A 152 -1.93 6.03 -9.26
CA ASP A 152 -0.90 5.03 -9.02
C ASP A 152 0.41 5.36 -9.75
N LEU A 153 0.30 5.75 -11.02
CA LEU A 153 1.46 6.19 -11.78
C LEU A 153 2.06 7.48 -11.21
N ILE A 154 1.23 8.48 -10.91
CA ILE A 154 1.70 9.76 -10.37
C ILE A 154 2.35 9.54 -8.99
N SER A 155 1.76 8.72 -8.14
CA SER A 155 2.30 8.44 -6.80
C SER A 155 3.66 7.74 -6.83
N SER A 156 3.98 7.01 -7.90
CA SER A 156 5.29 6.36 -8.05
C SER A 156 6.47 7.35 -8.13
N PHE A 157 6.21 8.60 -8.54
CA PHE A 157 7.24 9.65 -8.57
C PHE A 157 7.61 10.19 -7.19
N ARG A 158 6.80 9.91 -6.16
CA ARG A 158 7.07 10.27 -4.75
C ARG A 158 8.05 9.33 -4.05
N VAL A 159 8.39 8.22 -4.71
CA VAL A 159 9.30 7.20 -4.20
C VAL A 159 10.71 7.49 -4.68
N ASP A 160 11.67 7.56 -3.75
CA ASP A 160 13.09 7.75 -4.10
C ASP A 160 13.69 6.42 -4.58
N TYR A 161 13.48 5.34 -3.83
CA TYR A 161 14.02 4.02 -4.16
C TYR A 161 12.95 2.94 -4.10
N PHE A 162 12.90 2.11 -5.16
CA PHE A 162 12.09 0.91 -5.19
C PHE A 162 12.92 -0.33 -4.84
N ILE A 163 12.36 -1.16 -3.96
CA ILE A 163 12.80 -2.52 -3.70
C ILE A 163 11.70 -3.45 -4.22
N SER A 164 12.04 -4.44 -5.02
CA SER A 164 11.12 -5.47 -5.48
C SER A 164 11.32 -6.76 -4.69
N ASN A 165 10.24 -7.50 -4.44
CA ASN A 165 10.31 -8.81 -3.78
C ASN A 165 10.82 -9.93 -4.69
N SER A 166 10.92 -9.69 -6.00
CA SER A 166 11.40 -10.62 -7.00
C SER A 166 11.79 -9.90 -8.30
N ASP A 167 12.60 -10.54 -9.14
CA ASP A 167 12.96 -9.99 -10.44
C ASP A 167 11.75 -9.83 -11.38
N TYR A 168 10.74 -10.69 -11.22
CA TYR A 168 9.47 -10.55 -11.91
C TYR A 168 8.77 -9.23 -11.56
N VAL A 169 8.70 -8.90 -10.27
CA VAL A 169 8.11 -7.63 -9.82
C VAL A 169 9.01 -6.45 -10.21
N GLY A 170 10.33 -6.61 -10.20
CA GLY A 170 11.26 -5.59 -10.71
C GLY A 170 10.96 -5.22 -12.15
N ARG A 171 10.78 -6.22 -13.04
CA ARG A 171 10.36 -5.98 -14.43
C ARG A 171 9.00 -5.27 -14.52
N ARG A 172 8.03 -5.62 -13.68
CA ARG A 172 6.72 -4.95 -13.65
C ARG A 172 6.82 -3.48 -13.21
N ILE A 173 7.67 -3.16 -12.23
CA ILE A 173 7.95 -1.78 -11.81
C ILE A 173 8.51 -1.00 -13.00
N GLN A 174 9.48 -1.58 -13.71
CA GLN A 174 10.07 -0.96 -14.89
C GLN A 174 9.07 -0.75 -16.03
N GLU A 175 8.20 -1.72 -16.29
CA GLU A 175 7.16 -1.59 -17.32
C GLU A 175 6.09 -0.56 -16.95
N THR A 176 5.65 -0.58 -15.68
CA THR A 176 4.50 0.22 -15.23
C THR A 176 4.89 1.65 -14.88
N TYR A 177 6.00 1.82 -14.14
CA TYR A 177 6.41 3.11 -13.59
C TYR A 177 7.62 3.72 -14.28
N ARG A 178 8.33 2.95 -15.13
CA ARG A 178 9.62 3.34 -15.76
C ARG A 178 10.66 3.70 -14.69
N ARG A 179 10.67 2.93 -13.58
CA ARG A 179 11.58 3.09 -12.47
C ARG A 179 12.40 1.81 -12.27
N ASP A 180 13.64 1.99 -11.87
CA ASP A 180 14.51 0.87 -11.49
C ASP A 180 14.17 0.40 -10.08
N ALA A 181 14.41 -0.87 -9.81
CA ALA A 181 14.21 -1.48 -8.51
C ALA A 181 15.35 -2.44 -8.17
N VAL A 182 15.74 -2.48 -6.90
CA VAL A 182 16.68 -3.49 -6.38
C VAL A 182 15.86 -4.68 -5.89
N THR A 183 16.21 -5.90 -6.33
CA THR A 183 15.52 -7.11 -5.84
C THR A 183 16.08 -7.53 -4.49
N ILE A 184 15.18 -7.62 -3.50
CA ILE A 184 15.44 -8.19 -2.17
C ILE A 184 14.32 -9.20 -1.88
N HIS A 185 14.65 -10.48 -1.95
CA HIS A 185 13.69 -11.55 -1.68
C HIS A 185 13.27 -11.53 -0.19
N PRO A 186 11.96 -11.67 0.11
CA PRO A 186 11.51 -11.74 1.48
C PRO A 186 11.94 -13.06 2.13
N ASN A 187 12.43 -12.98 3.34
CA ASN A 187 12.71 -14.14 4.17
C ASN A 187 11.53 -14.39 5.12
N ILE A 188 10.44 -15.02 4.58
CA ILE A 188 9.16 -15.20 5.28
C ILE A 188 8.66 -16.66 5.20
#